data_db2a69605dd88af9fc191ab816b65ea2
#
_entry.id   db2a69605dd88af9fc191ab816b65ea2
#
_cell.length_a   1.000
_cell.length_b   1.000
_cell.length_c   1.000
_cell.angle_alpha   90.00
_cell.angle_beta   90.00
_cell.angle_gamma   90.00
#
_symmetry.space_group_name_H-M   'P 1'
#
loop_
_entity.id
_entity.type
_entity.pdbx_description
1 polymer ?
#
loop_
_entity_poly.entity_id
_entity_poly.type
_entity_poly.pdbx_seq_one_letter_code
_entity_poly.pdbx_strand_id
1 'polypeptide(L)'
;MESFSKDLTRDISGWFIENESGATLQRPELFRLLEIANQGDVLLVEQVDRISRLNNKDWEILKSKITSKGIVIVALDLPTSHQFMHKATDEFTQRMLAAINSMMLDMLAAVARKDYEDRQRRQSEGIAKAKKVGKYKGRKINHGLHKNISALLKAGKSYNTIVELLKCSKSTISKIARSNLNHLL
;
A
#
# COMPACT_ATOMS: atom_id res chain seq x y z
N MET A 1 15.80 0.15 -12.24
CA MET A 1 15.32 1.22 -13.16
C MET A 1 16.47 1.99 -13.78
N GLU A 2 17.39 2.57 -13.02
CA GLU A 2 18.53 3.36 -13.58
C GLU A 2 19.43 2.59 -14.55
N SER A 3 19.69 1.30 -14.32
CA SER A 3 20.49 0.47 -15.24
C SER A 3 19.78 0.23 -16.57
N PHE A 4 18.46 0.06 -16.53
CA PHE A 4 17.63 -0.13 -17.72
C PHE A 4 17.47 1.18 -18.51
N SER A 5 17.48 2.34 -17.83
CA SER A 5 17.38 3.64 -18.51
C SER A 5 18.62 3.97 -19.37
N LYS A 6 19.79 3.40 -19.05
CA LYS A 6 21.01 3.59 -19.85
C LYS A 6 20.98 2.88 -21.20
N ASP A 7 20.17 1.82 -21.30
CA ASP A 7 19.95 1.07 -22.55
C ASP A 7 18.80 1.65 -23.38
N LEU A 8 18.09 2.67 -22.84
CA LEU A 8 16.98 3.32 -23.53
C LEU A 8 17.50 4.36 -24.54
N THR A 9 16.92 4.34 -25.72
CA THR A 9 17.10 5.38 -26.75
C THR A 9 16.35 6.68 -26.42
N ARG A 10 15.76 6.79 -25.22
CA ARG A 10 14.94 7.91 -24.75
C ARG A 10 15.44 8.41 -23.40
N ASP A 11 15.43 9.72 -23.21
CA ASP A 11 15.79 10.36 -21.95
C ASP A 11 14.65 10.23 -20.93
N ILE A 12 15.02 10.09 -19.65
CA ILE A 12 14.05 10.11 -18.55
C ILE A 12 13.69 11.57 -18.26
N SER A 13 12.44 11.93 -18.53
CA SER A 13 11.91 13.28 -18.32
C SER A 13 11.58 13.58 -16.86
N GLY A 14 11.33 12.57 -16.04
CA GLY A 14 11.02 12.76 -14.62
C GLY A 14 10.87 11.46 -13.83
N TRP A 15 11.00 11.60 -12.49
CA TRP A 15 10.82 10.54 -11.53
C TRP A 15 9.64 10.86 -10.62
N PHE A 16 8.73 9.90 -10.48
CA PHE A 16 7.54 10.00 -9.65
C PHE A 16 7.57 8.88 -8.61
N ILE A 17 7.77 9.24 -7.35
CA ILE A 17 7.92 8.28 -6.26
C ILE A 17 6.60 8.26 -5.49
N GLU A 18 5.87 7.14 -5.61
CA GLU A 18 4.59 6.92 -4.96
C GLU A 18 4.75 5.96 -3.78
N ASN A 19 4.32 6.37 -2.59
CA ASN A 19 4.33 5.55 -1.38
C ASN A 19 2.98 4.85 -1.13
N GLU A 20 1.95 5.21 -1.91
CA GLU A 20 0.62 4.65 -1.75
C GLU A 20 0.50 3.24 -2.34
N SER A 21 -0.46 2.49 -1.82
CA SER A 21 -0.72 1.13 -2.27
C SER A 21 -1.22 1.11 -3.72
N GLY A 22 -0.71 0.19 -4.53
CA GLY A 22 -1.24 -0.09 -5.87
C GLY A 22 -2.69 -0.58 -5.90
N ALA A 23 -3.31 -0.84 -4.73
CA ALA A 23 -4.71 -1.25 -4.60
C ALA A 23 -5.69 -0.08 -4.44
N THR A 24 -5.23 1.17 -4.46
CA THR A 24 -6.07 2.38 -4.38
C THR A 24 -5.80 3.32 -5.54
N LEU A 25 -6.83 4.10 -5.94
CA LEU A 25 -6.69 5.21 -6.88
C LEU A 25 -6.18 6.50 -6.21
N GLN A 26 -6.09 6.56 -4.89
CA GLN A 26 -5.56 7.74 -4.17
C GLN A 26 -4.03 7.77 -4.29
N ARG A 27 -3.53 8.16 -5.47
CA ARG A 27 -2.13 8.14 -5.86
C ARG A 27 -1.72 9.47 -6.48
N PRO A 28 -1.42 10.48 -5.65
CA PRO A 28 -1.18 11.84 -6.11
C PRO A 28 -0.01 11.94 -7.12
N GLU A 29 1.08 11.20 -6.91
CA GLU A 29 2.23 11.27 -7.82
C GLU A 29 1.95 10.61 -9.17
N LEU A 30 1.19 9.49 -9.20
CA LEU A 30 0.73 8.89 -10.44
C LEU A 30 -0.17 9.86 -11.22
N PHE A 31 -1.14 10.50 -10.55
CA PHE A 31 -2.02 11.44 -11.24
C PHE A 31 -1.28 12.70 -11.70
N ARG A 32 -0.32 13.20 -10.93
CA ARG A 32 0.56 14.30 -11.33
C ARG A 32 1.36 13.94 -12.58
N LEU A 33 1.93 12.71 -12.64
CA LEU A 33 2.58 12.21 -13.85
C LEU A 33 1.61 12.24 -15.04
N LEU A 34 0.40 11.69 -14.84
CA LEU A 34 -0.61 11.67 -15.91
C LEU A 34 -1.03 13.06 -16.36
N GLU A 35 -1.01 14.08 -15.51
CA GLU A 35 -1.33 15.46 -15.87
C GLU A 35 -0.31 16.07 -16.81
N ILE A 36 0.98 15.88 -16.55
CA ILE A 36 2.08 16.50 -17.32
C ILE A 36 2.48 15.68 -18.56
N ALA A 37 2.18 14.39 -18.59
CA ALA A 37 2.53 13.51 -19.69
C ALA A 37 1.79 13.88 -20.98
N ASN A 38 2.51 13.80 -22.10
CA ASN A 38 2.04 14.08 -23.44
C ASN A 38 1.78 12.79 -24.23
N GLN A 39 1.12 12.94 -25.39
CA GLN A 39 0.90 11.83 -26.31
C GLN A 39 2.26 11.25 -26.80
N GLY A 40 2.39 9.93 -26.68
CA GLY A 40 3.60 9.21 -27.05
C GLY A 40 4.65 9.10 -25.95
N ASP A 41 4.41 9.71 -24.78
CA ASP A 41 5.26 9.48 -23.61
C ASP A 41 5.12 8.04 -23.11
N VAL A 42 6.19 7.55 -22.49
CA VAL A 42 6.26 6.21 -21.94
C VAL A 42 6.25 6.27 -20.41
N LEU A 43 5.24 5.63 -19.82
CA LEU A 43 5.20 5.36 -18.39
C LEU A 43 5.99 4.06 -18.12
N LEU A 44 7.21 4.19 -17.62
CA LEU A 44 8.05 3.06 -17.23
C LEU A 44 7.76 2.66 -15.78
N VAL A 45 7.41 1.40 -15.57
CA VAL A 45 7.18 0.82 -14.23
C VAL A 45 8.06 -0.40 -14.03
N GLU A 46 8.41 -0.69 -12.78
CA GLU A 46 9.18 -1.89 -12.45
C GLU A 46 8.36 -3.16 -12.71
N GLN A 47 7.11 -3.16 -12.24
CA GLN A 47 6.18 -4.28 -12.36
C GLN A 47 4.77 -3.76 -12.62
N VAL A 48 4.00 -4.48 -13.43
CA VAL A 48 2.60 -4.14 -13.72
C VAL A 48 1.76 -4.13 -12.42
N ASP A 49 2.06 -5.00 -11.46
CA ASP A 49 1.34 -5.10 -10.19
C ASP A 49 1.44 -3.83 -9.33
N ARG A 50 2.40 -2.94 -9.60
CA ARG A 50 2.53 -1.65 -8.90
C ARG A 50 1.41 -0.68 -9.25
N ILE A 51 0.83 -0.80 -10.43
CA ILE A 51 -0.24 0.08 -10.91
C ILE A 51 -1.60 -0.61 -11.01
N SER A 52 -1.65 -1.94 -10.98
CA SER A 52 -2.82 -2.71 -11.43
C SER A 52 -3.50 -3.57 -10.36
N ARG A 53 -3.14 -3.45 -9.06
CA ARG A 53 -3.86 -4.15 -7.97
C ARG A 53 -5.23 -3.56 -7.65
N LEU A 54 -5.69 -2.63 -8.47
CA LEU A 54 -6.97 -1.95 -8.35
C LEU A 54 -8.13 -2.95 -8.55
N ASN A 55 -9.30 -2.62 -8.03
CA ASN A 55 -10.52 -3.31 -8.44
C ASN A 55 -10.80 -3.02 -9.92
N ASN A 56 -11.65 -3.82 -10.55
CA ASN A 56 -11.92 -3.71 -11.99
C ASN A 56 -12.38 -2.30 -12.40
N LYS A 57 -13.26 -1.67 -11.62
CA LYS A 57 -13.77 -0.33 -11.92
C LYS A 57 -12.66 0.72 -11.91
N ASP A 58 -11.82 0.70 -10.90
CA ASP A 58 -10.72 1.65 -10.74
C ASP A 58 -9.61 1.41 -11.78
N TRP A 59 -9.38 0.13 -12.15
CA TRP A 59 -8.47 -0.22 -13.23
C TRP A 59 -8.94 0.35 -14.58
N GLU A 60 -10.21 0.17 -14.93
CA GLU A 60 -10.78 0.71 -16.17
C GLU A 60 -10.69 2.25 -16.23
N ILE A 61 -10.91 2.93 -15.09
CA ILE A 61 -10.77 4.39 -15.00
C ILE A 61 -9.31 4.80 -15.27
N LEU A 62 -8.35 4.15 -14.61
CA LEU A 62 -6.93 4.46 -14.78
C LEU A 62 -6.46 4.17 -16.21
N LYS A 63 -6.81 2.98 -16.73
CA LYS A 63 -6.47 2.56 -18.10
C LYS A 63 -7.04 3.52 -19.13
N SER A 64 -8.30 3.92 -18.98
CA SER A 64 -8.96 4.90 -19.88
C SER A 64 -8.21 6.23 -19.88
N LYS A 65 -7.78 6.74 -18.71
CA LYS A 65 -6.99 7.98 -18.61
C LYS A 65 -5.64 7.87 -19.32
N ILE A 66 -4.93 6.76 -19.14
CA ILE A 66 -3.63 6.52 -19.78
C ILE A 66 -3.82 6.43 -21.31
N THR A 67 -4.80 5.67 -21.76
CA THR A 67 -5.07 5.47 -23.18
C THR A 67 -5.54 6.76 -23.86
N SER A 68 -6.45 7.53 -23.22
CA SER A 68 -6.96 8.79 -23.79
C SER A 68 -5.87 9.85 -23.97
N LYS A 69 -4.83 9.80 -23.19
CA LYS A 69 -3.64 10.65 -23.33
C LYS A 69 -2.61 10.08 -24.31
N GLY A 70 -2.82 8.88 -24.84
CA GLY A 70 -1.86 8.23 -25.73
C GLY A 70 -0.54 7.87 -25.05
N ILE A 71 -0.55 7.66 -23.72
CA ILE A 71 0.61 7.23 -22.95
C ILE A 71 0.77 5.72 -23.11
N VAL A 72 2.00 5.26 -23.32
CA VAL A 72 2.33 3.84 -23.44
C VAL A 72 2.90 3.33 -22.11
N ILE A 73 2.39 2.20 -21.62
CA ILE A 73 2.94 1.55 -20.43
C ILE A 73 4.02 0.57 -20.85
N VAL A 74 5.19 0.70 -20.26
CA VAL A 74 6.31 -0.25 -20.37
C VAL A 74 6.64 -0.75 -18.97
N ALA A 75 6.66 -2.06 -18.79
CA ALA A 75 6.99 -2.67 -17.52
C ALA A 75 8.25 -3.54 -17.65
N LEU A 76 9.16 -3.45 -16.68
CA LEU A 76 10.43 -4.18 -16.72
C LEU A 76 10.22 -5.70 -16.66
N ASP A 77 9.19 -6.14 -15.94
CA ASP A 77 8.80 -7.55 -15.84
C ASP A 77 7.98 -8.07 -17.04
N LEU A 78 7.69 -7.20 -18.03
CA LEU A 78 6.95 -7.55 -19.24
C LEU A 78 7.79 -7.24 -20.50
N PRO A 79 8.67 -8.16 -20.97
CA PRO A 79 9.55 -7.92 -22.12
C PRO A 79 8.82 -7.55 -23.41
N THR A 80 7.59 -8.04 -23.61
CA THR A 80 6.77 -7.69 -24.78
C THR A 80 6.38 -6.21 -24.82
N SER A 81 6.41 -5.51 -23.68
CA SER A 81 6.17 -4.07 -23.63
C SER A 81 7.37 -3.25 -24.07
N HIS A 82 8.58 -3.82 -24.06
CA HIS A 82 9.82 -3.09 -24.37
C HIS A 82 9.90 -2.66 -25.84
N GLN A 83 9.24 -3.37 -26.74
CA GLN A 83 9.18 -3.01 -28.15
C GLN A 83 8.52 -1.65 -28.43
N PHE A 84 7.68 -1.15 -27.50
CA PHE A 84 7.08 0.19 -27.61
C PHE A 84 8.07 1.33 -27.33
N MET A 85 9.27 1.04 -26.86
CA MET A 85 10.35 2.01 -26.74
C MET A 85 10.99 2.33 -28.09
N HIS A 86 10.86 1.44 -29.07
CA HIS A 86 11.36 1.62 -30.42
C HIS A 86 10.23 2.12 -31.35
N LYS A 87 10.57 2.97 -32.31
CA LYS A 87 9.59 3.35 -33.34
C LYS A 87 9.30 2.13 -34.21
N ALA A 88 8.05 1.70 -34.23
CA ALA A 88 7.65 0.63 -35.12
C ALA A 88 7.66 1.09 -36.58
N THR A 89 7.89 0.15 -37.48
CA THR A 89 8.16 0.39 -38.90
C THR A 89 6.90 0.62 -39.73
N ASP A 90 5.73 0.13 -39.29
CA ASP A 90 4.45 0.29 -40.00
C ASP A 90 3.25 0.39 -39.04
N GLU A 91 2.18 1.04 -39.53
CA GLU A 91 1.00 1.35 -38.74
C GLU A 91 0.20 0.07 -38.33
N PHE A 92 0.13 -0.94 -39.19
CA PHE A 92 -0.58 -2.18 -38.90
C PHE A 92 0.09 -2.94 -37.75
N THR A 93 1.41 -3.11 -37.84
CA THR A 93 2.21 -3.76 -36.78
C THR A 93 2.10 -3.00 -35.46
N GLN A 94 2.14 -1.65 -35.50
CA GLN A 94 1.93 -0.83 -34.31
C GLN A 94 0.60 -1.10 -33.64
N ARG A 95 -0.50 -1.11 -34.41
CA ARG A 95 -1.85 -1.35 -33.87
C ARG A 95 -2.00 -2.76 -33.31
N MET A 96 -1.45 -3.77 -33.97
CA MET A 96 -1.49 -5.16 -33.52
C MET A 96 -0.71 -5.31 -32.20
N LEU A 97 0.50 -4.76 -32.11
CA LEU A 97 1.31 -4.82 -30.92
C LEU A 97 0.66 -4.07 -29.75
N ALA A 98 0.07 -2.90 -29.99
CA ALA A 98 -0.67 -2.13 -28.99
C ALA A 98 -1.87 -2.93 -28.44
N ALA A 99 -2.62 -3.63 -29.28
CA ALA A 99 -3.73 -4.48 -28.87
C ALA A 99 -3.24 -5.67 -28.01
N ILE A 100 -2.19 -6.35 -28.42
CA ILE A 100 -1.57 -7.44 -27.64
C ILE A 100 -1.09 -6.95 -26.29
N ASN A 101 -0.39 -5.81 -26.25
CA ASN A 101 0.11 -5.23 -25.00
C ASN A 101 -1.05 -4.86 -24.07
N SER A 102 -2.10 -4.23 -24.59
CA SER A 102 -3.31 -3.90 -23.82
C SER A 102 -3.94 -5.15 -23.19
N MET A 103 -4.07 -6.23 -23.98
CA MET A 103 -4.60 -7.50 -23.48
C MET A 103 -3.69 -8.11 -22.40
N MET A 104 -2.37 -8.08 -22.57
CA MET A 104 -1.43 -8.59 -21.57
C MET A 104 -1.48 -7.78 -20.29
N LEU A 105 -1.58 -6.45 -20.37
CA LEU A 105 -1.73 -5.59 -19.20
C LEU A 105 -3.00 -5.91 -18.42
N ASP A 106 -4.13 -6.14 -19.11
CA ASP A 106 -5.39 -6.52 -18.46
C ASP A 106 -5.29 -7.89 -17.78
N MET A 107 -4.66 -8.87 -18.42
CA MET A 107 -4.41 -10.19 -17.79
C MET A 107 -3.56 -10.06 -16.54
N LEU A 108 -2.46 -9.31 -16.60
CA LEU A 108 -1.57 -9.13 -15.45
C LEU A 108 -2.27 -8.35 -14.33
N ALA A 109 -3.08 -7.35 -14.67
CA ALA A 109 -3.91 -6.64 -13.71
C ALA A 109 -4.90 -7.59 -12.99
N ALA A 110 -5.57 -8.44 -13.74
CA ALA A 110 -6.50 -9.44 -13.18
C ALA A 110 -5.79 -10.43 -12.26
N VAL A 111 -4.62 -10.94 -12.66
CA VAL A 111 -3.79 -11.84 -11.83
C VAL A 111 -3.32 -11.13 -10.56
N ALA A 112 -2.77 -9.92 -10.69
CA ALA A 112 -2.28 -9.14 -9.56
C ALA A 112 -3.40 -8.83 -8.54
N ARG A 113 -4.61 -8.54 -9.03
CA ARG A 113 -5.78 -8.34 -8.18
C ARG A 113 -6.17 -9.62 -7.45
N LYS A 114 -6.23 -10.75 -8.16
CA LYS A 114 -6.55 -12.03 -7.55
C LYS A 114 -5.54 -12.43 -6.48
N ASP A 115 -4.26 -12.29 -6.75
CA ASP A 115 -3.20 -12.58 -5.79
C ASP A 115 -3.29 -11.69 -4.53
N TYR A 116 -3.67 -10.43 -4.70
CA TYR A 116 -3.90 -9.51 -3.59
C TYR A 116 -5.07 -9.98 -2.71
N GLU A 117 -6.21 -10.32 -3.30
CA GLU A 117 -7.40 -10.81 -2.60
C GLU A 117 -7.13 -12.14 -1.88
N ASP A 118 -6.43 -13.06 -2.53
CA ASP A 118 -6.05 -14.35 -1.94
C ASP A 118 -5.07 -14.19 -0.76
N ARG A 119 -4.15 -13.22 -0.83
CA ARG A 119 -3.28 -12.89 0.31
C ARG A 119 -4.07 -12.30 1.48
N GLN A 120 -4.98 -11.37 1.23
CA GLN A 120 -5.85 -10.81 2.27
C GLN A 120 -6.71 -11.89 2.94
N ARG A 121 -7.31 -12.77 2.14
CA ARG A 121 -8.11 -13.90 2.65
C ARG A 121 -7.27 -14.78 3.57
N ARG A 122 -6.12 -15.26 3.10
CA ARG A 122 -5.20 -16.11 3.91
C ARG A 122 -4.75 -15.42 5.19
N GLN A 123 -4.46 -14.12 5.14
CA GLN A 123 -4.11 -13.35 6.33
C GLN A 123 -5.26 -13.28 7.33
N SER A 124 -6.49 -12.98 6.88
CA SER A 124 -7.67 -12.89 7.74
C SER A 124 -8.00 -14.25 8.40
N GLU A 125 -7.94 -15.34 7.63
CA GLU A 125 -8.11 -16.70 8.13
C GLU A 125 -7.03 -17.07 9.16
N GLY A 126 -5.77 -16.72 8.88
CA GLY A 126 -4.65 -16.94 9.80
C GLY A 126 -4.84 -16.20 11.13
N ILE A 127 -5.26 -14.92 11.06
CA ILE A 127 -5.58 -14.10 12.24
C ILE A 127 -6.75 -14.74 13.02
N ALA A 128 -7.81 -15.17 12.33
CA ALA A 128 -8.97 -15.79 12.97
C ALA A 128 -8.58 -17.09 13.70
N LYS A 129 -7.77 -17.95 13.07
CA LYS A 129 -7.23 -19.18 13.70
C LYS A 129 -6.36 -18.83 14.91
N ALA A 130 -5.47 -17.85 14.79
CA ALA A 130 -4.58 -17.43 15.87
C ALA A 130 -5.36 -16.84 17.08
N LYS A 131 -6.43 -16.08 16.80
CA LYS A 131 -7.33 -15.58 17.85
C LYS A 131 -8.06 -16.72 18.58
N LYS A 132 -8.58 -17.73 17.84
CA LYS A 132 -9.26 -18.91 18.43
C LYS A 132 -8.34 -19.69 19.39
N VAL A 133 -7.04 -19.82 19.08
CA VAL A 133 -6.07 -20.50 19.96
C VAL A 133 -5.40 -19.56 20.97
N GLY A 134 -5.91 -18.34 21.16
CA GLY A 134 -5.44 -17.39 22.17
C GLY A 134 -4.03 -16.85 21.95
N LYS A 135 -3.51 -16.89 20.72
CA LYS A 135 -2.17 -16.34 20.41
C LYS A 135 -2.11 -14.82 20.52
N TYR A 136 -3.23 -14.13 20.31
CA TYR A 136 -3.34 -12.67 20.42
C TYR A 136 -3.67 -12.27 21.87
N LYS A 137 -2.63 -12.23 22.71
CA LYS A 137 -2.76 -11.85 24.13
C LYS A 137 -2.65 -10.34 24.40
N GLY A 138 -2.49 -9.54 23.35
CA GLY A 138 -2.24 -8.11 23.48
C GLY A 138 -0.87 -7.77 24.11
N ARG A 139 -0.70 -6.52 24.50
CA ARG A 139 0.50 -6.06 25.21
C ARG A 139 0.52 -6.65 26.62
N LYS A 140 1.64 -7.23 27.02
CA LYS A 140 1.82 -7.73 28.39
C LYS A 140 1.59 -6.62 29.42
N ILE A 141 0.84 -6.95 30.47
CA ILE A 141 0.57 -6.04 31.57
C ILE A 141 1.89 -5.82 32.35
N ASN A 142 2.21 -4.56 32.59
CA ASN A 142 3.33 -4.21 33.48
C ASN A 142 2.85 -4.24 34.94
N HIS A 143 2.92 -5.42 35.54
CA HIS A 143 2.48 -5.64 36.92
C HIS A 143 3.19 -4.74 37.94
N GLY A 144 4.50 -4.41 37.74
CA GLY A 144 5.24 -3.49 38.55
C GLY A 144 4.66 -2.07 38.53
N LEU A 145 4.38 -1.58 37.32
CA LEU A 145 3.74 -0.26 37.16
C LEU A 145 2.34 -0.24 37.82
N HIS A 146 1.54 -1.30 37.62
CA HIS A 146 0.20 -1.40 38.21
C HIS A 146 0.27 -1.38 39.74
N LYS A 147 1.22 -2.13 40.36
CA LYS A 147 1.42 -2.16 41.78
C LYS A 147 1.80 -0.77 42.33
N ASN A 148 2.74 -0.08 41.68
CA ASN A 148 3.16 1.26 42.07
C ASN A 148 2.01 2.28 41.95
N ILE A 149 1.22 2.26 40.88
CA ILE A 149 0.04 3.12 40.73
C ILE A 149 -0.96 2.84 41.85
N SER A 150 -1.28 1.57 42.14
CA SER A 150 -2.19 1.20 43.24
C SER A 150 -1.72 1.68 44.58
N ALA A 151 -0.42 1.59 44.88
CA ALA A 151 0.16 2.07 46.13
C ALA A 151 0.03 3.60 46.28
N LEU A 152 0.35 4.35 45.22
CA LEU A 152 0.23 5.81 45.22
C LEU A 152 -1.22 6.30 45.32
N LEU A 153 -2.17 5.60 44.67
CA LEU A 153 -3.60 5.89 44.81
C LEU A 153 -4.09 5.65 46.25
N LYS A 154 -3.68 4.55 46.89
CA LYS A 154 -3.97 4.28 48.32
C LYS A 154 -3.36 5.33 49.26
N ALA A 155 -2.21 5.88 48.92
CA ALA A 155 -1.55 6.97 49.64
C ALA A 155 -2.17 8.36 49.34
N GLY A 156 -3.32 8.43 48.64
CA GLY A 156 -4.06 9.68 48.37
C GLY A 156 -3.37 10.63 47.36
N LYS A 157 -2.41 10.17 46.59
CA LYS A 157 -1.71 11.00 45.59
C LYS A 157 -2.61 11.33 44.43
N SER A 158 -2.53 12.56 43.91
CA SER A 158 -3.30 13.01 42.75
C SER A 158 -2.85 12.30 41.46
N TYR A 159 -3.76 12.20 40.48
CA TYR A 159 -3.43 11.63 39.16
C TYR A 159 -2.27 12.37 38.49
N ASN A 160 -2.21 13.71 38.63
CA ASN A 160 -1.09 14.50 38.09
C ASN A 160 0.24 14.11 38.67
N THR A 161 0.31 14.01 39.99
CA THR A 161 1.51 13.56 40.71
C THR A 161 1.94 12.17 40.29
N ILE A 162 1.00 11.24 40.12
CA ILE A 162 1.30 9.87 39.67
C ILE A 162 1.84 9.85 38.22
N VAL A 163 1.28 10.69 37.31
CA VAL A 163 1.82 10.84 35.98
C VAL A 163 3.25 11.35 35.96
N GLU A 164 3.56 12.34 36.78
CA GLU A 164 4.92 12.90 36.91
C GLU A 164 5.93 11.89 37.47
N LEU A 165 5.56 11.13 38.49
CA LEU A 165 6.43 10.14 39.13
C LEU A 165 6.65 8.90 38.28
N LEU A 166 5.60 8.35 37.66
CA LEU A 166 5.66 7.06 36.97
C LEU A 166 5.69 7.17 35.45
N LYS A 167 5.65 8.38 34.88
CA LYS A 167 5.65 8.65 33.42
C LYS A 167 4.61 7.83 32.67
N CYS A 168 3.42 7.66 33.25
CA CYS A 168 2.32 6.90 32.67
C CYS A 168 1.12 7.80 32.32
N SER A 169 0.22 7.32 31.47
CA SER A 169 -0.96 8.10 31.07
C SER A 169 -2.03 8.11 32.16
N LYS A 170 -2.79 9.21 32.24
CA LYS A 170 -3.98 9.31 33.12
C LYS A 170 -5.01 8.20 32.86
N SER A 171 -5.14 7.74 31.61
CA SER A 171 -6.04 6.63 31.25
C SER A 171 -5.61 5.31 31.87
N THR A 172 -4.30 5.07 32.02
CA THR A 172 -3.77 3.88 32.71
C THR A 172 -4.11 3.93 34.20
N ILE A 173 -3.93 5.10 34.83
CA ILE A 173 -4.25 5.30 36.26
C ILE A 173 -5.75 5.08 36.51
N SER A 174 -6.61 5.67 35.66
CA SER A 174 -8.07 5.52 35.77
C SER A 174 -8.54 4.07 35.63
N LYS A 175 -7.94 3.30 34.69
CA LYS A 175 -8.24 1.86 34.54
C LYS A 175 -7.90 1.08 35.81
N ILE A 176 -6.74 1.34 36.42
CA ILE A 176 -6.30 0.65 37.64
C ILE A 176 -7.16 1.07 38.81
N ALA A 177 -7.52 2.34 38.95
CA ALA A 177 -8.40 2.81 40.00
C ALA A 177 -9.76 2.11 39.96
N ARG A 178 -10.38 1.97 38.78
CA ARG A 178 -11.63 1.24 38.58
C ARG A 178 -11.49 -0.25 38.91
N SER A 179 -10.39 -0.89 38.49
CA SER A 179 -10.15 -2.30 38.80
C SER A 179 -10.01 -2.55 40.32
N ASN A 180 -9.37 -1.63 41.05
CA ASN A 180 -9.24 -1.73 42.51
C ASN A 180 -10.61 -1.55 43.23
N LEU A 181 -11.52 -0.73 42.71
CA LEU A 181 -12.85 -0.56 43.26
C LEU A 181 -13.72 -1.83 43.09
N ASN A 182 -13.60 -2.51 41.95
CA ASN A 182 -14.35 -3.75 41.69
C ASN A 182 -13.86 -4.98 42.45
N HIS A 183 -12.69 -4.92 43.11
CA HIS A 183 -12.19 -5.97 44.01
C HIS A 183 -12.54 -5.73 45.48
N LEU A 184 -13.22 -4.62 45.79
CA LEU A 184 -13.67 -4.27 47.16
C LEU A 184 -15.19 -4.45 47.35
N LEU A 185 -15.89 -4.82 46.31
CA LEU A 185 -17.29 -5.24 46.28
C LEU A 185 -17.38 -6.76 46.06
#